data_4c8b056acac5a7ccc53ddbfc557fa054
#
_entry.id   4c8b056acac5a7ccc53ddbfc557fa054
#
_cell.length_a   1.000
_cell.length_b   1.000
_cell.length_c   1.000
_cell.angle_alpha   90.00
_cell.angle_beta   90.00
_cell.angle_gamma   90.00
#
_symmetry.space_group_name_H-M   'P 1'
#
loop_
_entity.id
_entity.type
_entity.pdbx_description
1 polymer ?
#
loop_
_entity_poly.entity_id
_entity_poly.type
_entity_poly.pdbx_seq_one_letter_code
_entity_poly.pdbx_strand_id
1 'polypeptide(L)'
;EMSASLVGSEMCIRDRQNTLKKHGGIMKEISVKALAKVNLGLDVVRKRPDGYHEVRMIMQTIHLFDRLEITRNQSGRITMSTNLAFLPTNENNLVYKAAALLKEEFDIGDGIDVKLHKHIPVAAGMAGGSTDAAAVLYGMNRIFDLGLSKEDLMTRGVKLGADVPYCIMRGTALAEGIGEKLSALPPMVKCPVLIAKPQIGVSTKFVYENLKLDADTVHPDIDGLIGAIRAKNLEQIAGHMGNVLETVTIPNYPVIAEIKEHMMEHGAVHAMMSGSGPTVFGLFANGDTAVAAYEAMRESNLAKQVYLTSIYNNAR
;
A
#
# COMPACT_ATOMS: atom_id res chain seq x y z
N GLU A 1 6.59 25.54 0.45
CA GLU A 1 7.87 25.38 1.20
C GLU A 1 7.68 24.39 2.33
N MET A 2 7.87 23.09 2.07
CA MET A 2 8.15 22.14 3.14
C MET A 2 9.62 21.74 3.00
N SER A 3 10.43 22.31 3.88
CA SER A 3 11.88 22.26 3.85
C SER A 3 12.40 20.82 4.04
N ALA A 4 13.55 20.54 3.42
CA ALA A 4 14.35 19.32 3.51
C ALA A 4 14.83 18.96 4.95
N SER A 5 14.38 19.67 5.97
CA SER A 5 14.68 19.46 7.39
C SER A 5 13.96 18.26 8.03
N LEU A 6 13.08 17.57 7.29
CA LEU A 6 12.26 16.45 7.82
C LEU A 6 12.95 15.07 7.77
N VAL A 7 14.14 14.95 7.21
CA VAL A 7 14.81 13.64 7.05
C VAL A 7 15.68 13.26 8.27
N GLY A 8 16.01 14.20 9.15
CA GLY A 8 16.99 13.94 10.22
C GLY A 8 16.49 13.87 11.65
N SER A 9 15.33 14.44 11.99
CA SER A 9 14.94 14.58 13.41
C SER A 9 13.55 14.08 13.81
N GLU A 10 12.69 13.71 12.87
CA GLU A 10 11.32 13.24 13.18
C GLU A 10 11.05 11.75 12.87
N MET A 11 12.06 10.97 12.52
CA MET A 11 11.90 9.53 12.30
C MET A 11 11.73 8.73 13.60
N CYS A 12 11.64 9.41 14.74
CA CYS A 12 11.46 8.83 16.07
C CYS A 12 10.19 9.32 16.77
N ILE A 13 9.11 9.57 16.04
CA ILE A 13 7.82 9.79 16.69
C ILE A 13 7.10 8.44 16.77
N ARG A 14 7.12 7.91 17.99
CA ARG A 14 6.30 6.79 18.46
C ARG A 14 4.94 6.80 17.78
N ASP A 15 4.43 5.62 17.42
CA ASP A 15 3.05 5.31 16.98
C ASP A 15 1.95 5.78 17.97
N ARG A 16 2.05 6.99 18.50
CA ARG A 16 1.08 7.62 19.34
C ARG A 16 0.34 8.68 18.60
N GLN A 17 -0.47 8.34 17.63
CA GLN A 17 -1.48 9.31 17.19
C GLN A 17 -2.56 8.67 16.31
N ASN A 18 -3.25 7.68 16.85
CA ASN A 18 -4.69 7.68 16.74
C ASN A 18 -5.16 8.71 17.78
N THR A 19 -5.53 9.92 17.35
CA THR A 19 -6.02 10.93 18.30
C THR A 19 -7.42 10.53 18.72
N LEU A 20 -7.55 10.01 19.96
CA LEU A 20 -8.81 9.54 20.54
C LEU A 20 -9.47 10.70 21.25
N LYS A 21 -10.62 11.18 20.78
CA LYS A 21 -11.46 12.11 21.54
C LYS A 21 -12.58 11.35 22.24
N LYS A 22 -12.53 11.26 23.57
CA LYS A 22 -13.57 10.68 24.41
C LYS A 22 -14.43 11.79 25.03
N HIS A 23 -15.75 11.66 24.94
CA HIS A 23 -16.72 12.43 25.71
C HIS A 23 -17.58 11.44 26.50
N GLY A 24 -17.54 11.50 27.83
CA GLY A 24 -18.36 10.64 28.68
C GLY A 24 -18.10 9.13 28.53
N GLY A 25 -16.84 8.70 28.30
CA GLY A 25 -16.45 7.28 28.17
C GLY A 25 -16.66 6.67 26.79
N ILE A 26 -17.51 7.23 25.93
CA ILE A 26 -17.78 6.74 24.58
C ILE A 26 -16.84 7.43 23.57
N MET A 27 -16.17 6.64 22.74
CA MET A 27 -15.34 7.17 21.65
C MET A 27 -16.26 7.71 20.54
N LYS A 28 -16.13 8.99 20.20
CA LYS A 28 -16.94 9.63 19.16
C LYS A 28 -16.19 9.86 17.87
N GLU A 29 -14.86 9.93 17.91
CA GLU A 29 -14.03 10.28 16.76
C GLU A 29 -12.69 9.54 16.85
N ILE A 30 -12.17 9.11 15.70
CA ILE A 30 -10.83 8.54 15.56
C ILE A 30 -10.17 9.04 14.27
N SER A 31 -8.88 9.37 14.33
CA SER A 31 -8.04 9.61 13.14
C SER A 31 -7.11 8.42 12.91
N VAL A 32 -7.13 7.87 11.71
CA VAL A 32 -6.37 6.67 11.35
C VAL A 32 -5.48 6.96 10.13
N LYS A 33 -4.22 6.51 10.20
CA LYS A 33 -3.30 6.50 9.04
C LYS A 33 -3.47 5.19 8.26
N ALA A 34 -3.82 5.30 6.99
CA ALA A 34 -3.95 4.21 6.03
C ALA A 34 -2.66 4.12 5.22
N LEU A 35 -1.75 3.22 5.60
CA LEU A 35 -0.40 3.12 5.05
C LEU A 35 -0.38 2.40 3.69
N ALA A 36 0.36 2.92 2.72
CA ALA A 36 0.60 2.30 1.43
C ALA A 36 1.49 1.05 1.53
N LYS A 37 1.48 0.24 0.46
CA LYS A 37 2.41 -0.88 0.26
C LYS A 37 3.13 -0.78 -1.07
N VAL A 38 4.25 -1.46 -1.15
CA VAL A 38 4.93 -1.86 -2.39
C VAL A 38 5.10 -3.37 -2.42
N ASN A 39 5.40 -3.94 -3.58
CA ASN A 39 5.76 -5.35 -3.71
C ASN A 39 7.27 -5.45 -3.90
N LEU A 40 8.00 -6.07 -2.96
CA LEU A 40 9.44 -6.31 -3.08
C LEU A 40 9.75 -7.45 -4.05
N GLY A 41 8.81 -8.37 -4.22
CA GLY A 41 8.81 -9.43 -5.21
C GLY A 41 7.38 -9.74 -5.61
N LEU A 42 7.12 -9.95 -6.88
CA LEU A 42 5.82 -10.36 -7.39
C LEU A 42 5.98 -11.39 -8.50
N ASP A 43 5.59 -12.60 -8.20
CA ASP A 43 5.51 -13.70 -9.14
C ASP A 43 4.06 -14.09 -9.41
N VAL A 44 3.78 -14.51 -10.64
CA VAL A 44 2.53 -15.15 -11.05
C VAL A 44 2.84 -16.58 -11.43
N VAL A 45 2.44 -17.51 -10.56
CA VAL A 45 2.80 -18.93 -10.67
C VAL A 45 2.03 -19.61 -11.79
N ARG A 46 0.73 -19.32 -11.91
CA ARG A 46 -0.13 -19.88 -12.94
C ARG A 46 -1.48 -19.17 -13.03
N LYS A 47 -2.18 -19.37 -14.13
CA LYS A 47 -3.59 -19.04 -14.27
C LYS A 47 -4.45 -20.15 -13.65
N ARG A 48 -5.46 -19.79 -12.86
CA ARG A 48 -6.38 -20.69 -12.17
C ARG A 48 -7.62 -20.97 -13.02
N PRO A 49 -8.31 -22.11 -12.80
CA PRO A 49 -9.57 -22.43 -13.50
C PRO A 49 -10.70 -21.40 -13.24
N ASP A 50 -10.68 -20.71 -12.10
CA ASP A 50 -11.66 -19.67 -11.73
C ASP A 50 -11.42 -18.31 -12.43
N GLY A 51 -10.41 -18.24 -13.30
CA GLY A 51 -10.06 -17.04 -14.08
C GLY A 51 -9.08 -16.09 -13.35
N TYR A 52 -8.83 -16.29 -12.05
CA TYR A 52 -7.78 -15.59 -11.30
C TYR A 52 -6.39 -16.17 -11.59
N HIS A 53 -5.37 -15.50 -11.05
CA HIS A 53 -3.99 -15.98 -11.12
C HIS A 53 -3.51 -16.34 -9.71
N GLU A 54 -2.80 -17.45 -9.61
CA GLU A 54 -2.08 -17.80 -8.40
C GLU A 54 -0.79 -17.00 -8.35
N VAL A 55 -0.64 -16.20 -7.30
CA VAL A 55 0.51 -15.32 -7.11
C VAL A 55 1.33 -15.75 -5.91
N ARG A 56 2.61 -15.36 -5.92
CA ARG A 56 3.52 -15.46 -4.80
C ARG A 56 4.31 -14.17 -4.71
N MET A 57 4.07 -13.37 -3.67
CA MET A 57 4.64 -12.03 -3.60
C MET A 57 5.02 -11.62 -2.19
N ILE A 58 6.05 -10.76 -2.09
CA ILE A 58 6.44 -10.14 -0.84
C ILE A 58 5.88 -8.72 -0.83
N MET A 59 4.98 -8.46 0.11
CA MET A 59 4.41 -7.14 0.35
C MET A 59 5.14 -6.41 1.47
N GLN A 60 5.39 -5.13 1.29
CA GLN A 60 6.05 -4.27 2.27
C GLN A 60 5.28 -2.96 2.46
N THR A 61 4.93 -2.66 3.71
CA THR A 61 4.32 -1.37 4.08
C THR A 61 5.38 -0.26 4.09
N ILE A 62 4.98 0.94 3.66
CA ILE A 62 5.84 2.14 3.64
C ILE A 62 5.16 3.31 4.37
N HIS A 63 5.92 4.32 4.77
CA HIS A 63 5.43 5.49 5.52
C HIS A 63 4.69 6.54 4.67
N LEU A 64 4.25 6.20 3.45
CA LEU A 64 3.29 7.00 2.68
C LEU A 64 1.87 6.58 3.08
N PHE A 65 0.99 7.54 3.43
CA PHE A 65 -0.31 7.21 3.98
C PHE A 65 -1.39 8.21 3.61
N ASP A 66 -2.62 7.72 3.53
CA ASP A 66 -3.85 8.52 3.57
C ASP A 66 -4.28 8.72 5.02
N ARG A 67 -5.00 9.81 5.30
CA ARG A 67 -5.58 10.06 6.62
C ARG A 67 -7.10 9.95 6.55
N LEU A 68 -7.67 9.17 7.47
CA LEU A 68 -9.11 9.08 7.65
C LEU A 68 -9.48 9.65 9.02
N GLU A 69 -10.45 10.55 9.03
CA GLU A 69 -11.15 11.01 10.23
C GLU A 69 -12.54 10.40 10.21
N ILE A 70 -12.84 9.58 11.23
CA ILE A 70 -14.09 8.82 11.32
C ILE A 70 -14.82 9.30 12.55
N THR A 71 -16.04 9.83 12.37
CA THR A 71 -16.86 10.40 13.44
C THR A 71 -18.21 9.70 13.51
N ARG A 72 -18.59 9.23 14.69
CA ARG A 72 -19.92 8.69 14.96
C ARG A 72 -20.95 9.81 15.06
N ASN A 73 -22.11 9.63 14.43
CA ASN A 73 -23.22 10.58 14.46
C ASN A 73 -24.57 9.85 14.68
N GLN A 74 -25.65 10.61 14.89
CA GLN A 74 -26.99 10.07 15.13
C GLN A 74 -27.87 9.99 13.88
N SER A 75 -27.32 10.26 12.68
CA SER A 75 -28.12 10.33 11.44
C SER A 75 -28.55 8.96 10.92
N GLY A 76 -27.96 7.88 11.42
CA GLY A 76 -28.08 6.53 10.88
C GLY A 76 -27.43 6.30 9.53
N ARG A 77 -26.88 7.34 8.90
CA ARG A 77 -26.32 7.30 7.53
C ARG A 77 -24.82 7.21 7.54
N ILE A 78 -24.28 6.67 6.45
CA ILE A 78 -22.85 6.78 6.12
C ILE A 78 -22.70 7.98 5.21
N THR A 79 -21.86 8.95 5.61
CA THR A 79 -21.47 10.05 4.76
C THR A 79 -19.95 10.02 4.55
N MET A 80 -19.51 10.47 3.39
CA MET A 80 -18.11 10.48 3.04
C MET A 80 -17.74 11.75 2.29
N SER A 81 -16.57 12.30 2.59
CA SER A 81 -15.95 13.39 1.83
C SER A 81 -14.48 13.07 1.55
N THR A 82 -13.93 13.65 0.47
CA THR A 82 -12.53 13.50 0.08
C THR A 82 -11.99 14.77 -0.56
N ASN A 83 -10.67 14.95 -0.51
CA ASN A 83 -9.97 16.04 -1.19
C ASN A 83 -9.81 15.83 -2.71
N LEU A 84 -10.26 14.69 -3.27
CA LEU A 84 -10.18 14.37 -4.69
C LEU A 84 -11.60 14.28 -5.27
N ALA A 85 -12.04 15.31 -5.98
CA ALA A 85 -13.42 15.44 -6.48
C ALA A 85 -13.85 14.31 -7.46
N PHE A 86 -12.91 13.63 -8.09
CA PHE A 86 -13.19 12.53 -9.01
C PHE A 86 -13.41 11.17 -8.32
N LEU A 87 -13.10 11.05 -7.02
CA LEU A 87 -13.36 9.81 -6.29
C LEU A 87 -14.82 9.71 -5.87
N PRO A 88 -15.47 8.55 -6.05
CA PRO A 88 -16.83 8.36 -5.58
C PRO A 88 -16.90 8.45 -4.05
N THR A 89 -17.98 9.04 -3.51
CA THR A 89 -18.25 9.17 -2.08
C THR A 89 -19.48 8.36 -1.65
N ASN A 90 -19.81 7.34 -2.41
CA ASN A 90 -20.96 6.45 -2.23
C ASN A 90 -20.50 4.96 -2.20
N GLU A 91 -21.45 4.04 -2.40
CA GLU A 91 -21.23 2.58 -2.40
C GLU A 91 -20.21 2.08 -3.44
N ASN A 92 -19.76 2.90 -4.37
CA ASN A 92 -18.68 2.55 -5.28
C ASN A 92 -17.28 2.73 -4.67
N ASN A 93 -17.20 3.32 -3.47
CA ASN A 93 -15.94 3.47 -2.74
C ASN A 93 -15.76 2.38 -1.70
N LEU A 94 -14.56 1.80 -1.59
CA LEU A 94 -14.24 0.76 -0.61
C LEU A 94 -14.38 1.24 0.85
N VAL A 95 -14.16 2.52 1.12
CA VAL A 95 -14.40 3.17 2.42
C VAL A 95 -15.86 3.02 2.83
N TYR A 96 -16.78 3.38 1.91
CA TYR A 96 -18.21 3.25 2.13
C TYR A 96 -18.62 1.78 2.32
N LYS A 97 -18.12 0.88 1.46
CA LYS A 97 -18.39 -0.56 1.57
C LYS A 97 -17.92 -1.16 2.89
N ALA A 98 -16.74 -0.76 3.37
CA ALA A 98 -16.21 -1.21 4.65
C ALA A 98 -17.11 -0.77 5.83
N ALA A 99 -17.60 0.46 5.78
CA ALA A 99 -18.52 0.97 6.77
C ALA A 99 -19.88 0.28 6.74
N ALA A 100 -20.44 0.10 5.54
CA ALA A 100 -21.72 -0.59 5.33
C ALA A 100 -21.67 -2.04 5.83
N LEU A 101 -20.58 -2.76 5.51
CA LEU A 101 -20.37 -4.14 5.96
C LEU A 101 -20.48 -4.30 7.48
N LEU A 102 -19.80 -3.45 8.25
CA LEU A 102 -19.87 -3.54 9.72
C LEU A 102 -21.18 -3.02 10.28
N LYS A 103 -21.77 -1.98 9.66
CA LYS A 103 -23.10 -1.51 10.08
C LYS A 103 -24.16 -2.59 9.94
N GLU A 104 -24.17 -3.31 8.83
CA GLU A 104 -25.11 -4.39 8.57
C GLU A 104 -24.86 -5.60 9.49
N GLU A 105 -23.61 -6.03 9.63
CA GLU A 105 -23.25 -7.23 10.40
C GLU A 105 -23.53 -7.08 11.91
N PHE A 106 -23.37 -5.85 12.46
CA PHE A 106 -23.51 -5.57 13.89
C PHE A 106 -24.77 -4.75 14.23
N ASP A 107 -25.70 -4.60 13.31
CA ASP A 107 -26.95 -3.84 13.47
C ASP A 107 -26.72 -2.45 14.08
N ILE A 108 -25.68 -1.74 13.55
CA ILE A 108 -25.30 -0.41 14.06
C ILE A 108 -26.30 0.66 13.57
N GLY A 109 -27.20 1.10 14.47
CA GLY A 109 -28.18 2.12 14.19
C GLY A 109 -27.60 3.52 13.95
N ASP A 110 -26.48 3.85 14.61
CA ASP A 110 -25.82 5.13 14.44
C ASP A 110 -25.19 5.31 13.04
N GLY A 111 -25.08 6.56 12.62
CA GLY A 111 -24.35 6.93 11.41
C GLY A 111 -22.86 7.17 11.66
N ILE A 112 -22.11 7.29 10.57
CA ILE A 112 -20.72 7.71 10.58
C ILE A 112 -20.44 8.74 9.48
N ASP A 113 -19.57 9.67 9.77
CA ASP A 113 -18.98 10.59 8.82
C ASP A 113 -17.52 10.23 8.62
N VAL A 114 -17.08 10.01 7.38
CA VAL A 114 -15.70 9.72 7.03
C VAL A 114 -15.13 10.84 6.18
N LYS A 115 -14.06 11.49 6.66
CA LYS A 115 -13.25 12.42 5.86
C LYS A 115 -11.98 11.71 5.43
N LEU A 116 -11.84 11.51 4.13
CA LEU A 116 -10.69 10.85 3.52
C LEU A 116 -9.74 11.88 2.88
N HIS A 117 -8.55 12.03 3.44
CA HIS A 117 -7.48 12.86 2.88
C HIS A 117 -6.48 11.95 2.13
N LYS A 118 -6.61 11.92 0.79
CA LYS A 118 -5.78 11.13 -0.10
C LYS A 118 -4.42 11.78 -0.35
N HIS A 119 -3.35 11.02 -0.12
CA HIS A 119 -1.97 11.32 -0.48
C HIS A 119 -1.36 10.17 -1.30
N ILE A 120 -1.78 8.93 -1.06
CA ILE A 120 -1.37 7.77 -1.86
C ILE A 120 -1.92 7.95 -3.28
N PRO A 121 -1.08 7.85 -4.32
CA PRO A 121 -1.54 7.91 -5.70
C PRO A 121 -2.66 6.93 -5.99
N VAL A 122 -3.70 7.38 -6.71
CA VAL A 122 -4.85 6.54 -7.07
C VAL A 122 -4.51 5.65 -8.26
N ALA A 123 -5.01 4.40 -8.26
CA ALA A 123 -4.76 3.40 -9.31
C ALA A 123 -3.26 3.24 -9.62
N ALA A 124 -2.46 3.03 -8.59
CA ALA A 124 -1.01 3.14 -8.63
C ALA A 124 -0.25 1.86 -8.19
N GLY A 125 -0.91 0.72 -8.03
CA GLY A 125 -0.27 -0.52 -7.55
C GLY A 125 0.14 -0.51 -6.07
N MET A 126 -0.31 0.50 -5.29
CA MET A 126 0.08 0.73 -3.89
C MET A 126 -1.01 0.43 -2.86
N ALA A 127 -2.10 -0.23 -3.27
CA ALA A 127 -3.26 -0.60 -2.45
C ALA A 127 -3.95 0.56 -1.72
N GLY A 128 -3.96 1.80 -2.28
CA GLY A 128 -4.52 2.98 -1.61
C GLY A 128 -5.98 2.81 -1.16
N GLY A 129 -6.88 2.32 -2.03
CA GLY A 129 -8.27 2.06 -1.66
C GLY A 129 -8.44 0.94 -0.65
N SER A 130 -7.63 -0.11 -0.74
CA SER A 130 -7.67 -1.25 0.20
C SER A 130 -7.20 -0.85 1.59
N THR A 131 -6.17 0.01 1.69
CA THR A 131 -5.70 0.50 2.98
C THR A 131 -6.68 1.49 3.62
N ASP A 132 -7.41 2.28 2.81
CA ASP A 132 -8.50 3.13 3.29
C ASP A 132 -9.63 2.29 3.89
N ALA A 133 -10.04 1.22 3.20
CA ALA A 133 -11.04 0.28 3.71
C ALA A 133 -10.59 -0.41 5.01
N ALA A 134 -9.34 -0.85 5.07
CA ALA A 134 -8.74 -1.43 6.28
C ALA A 134 -8.76 -0.44 7.47
N ALA A 135 -8.48 0.85 7.20
CA ALA A 135 -8.55 1.91 8.21
C ALA A 135 -9.98 2.13 8.73
N VAL A 136 -11.00 2.03 7.85
CA VAL A 136 -12.41 2.11 8.26
C VAL A 136 -12.81 0.91 9.12
N LEU A 137 -12.47 -0.32 8.70
CA LEU A 137 -12.74 -1.52 9.51
C LEU A 137 -12.14 -1.39 10.91
N TYR A 138 -10.88 -0.97 11.00
CA TYR A 138 -10.22 -0.73 12.28
C TYR A 138 -10.89 0.40 13.08
N GLY A 139 -11.16 1.54 12.44
CA GLY A 139 -11.74 2.71 13.10
C GLY A 139 -13.14 2.45 13.66
N MET A 140 -14.01 1.78 12.90
CA MET A 140 -15.33 1.38 13.35
C MET A 140 -15.29 0.36 14.49
N ASN A 141 -14.40 -0.64 14.40
CA ASN A 141 -14.19 -1.59 15.51
C ASN A 141 -13.88 -0.86 16.82
N ARG A 142 -13.08 0.22 16.75
CA ARG A 142 -12.71 1.04 17.93
C ARG A 142 -13.82 1.98 18.39
N ILE A 143 -14.55 2.63 17.47
CA ILE A 143 -15.60 3.62 17.80
C ILE A 143 -16.82 2.94 18.40
N PHE A 144 -17.20 1.77 17.87
CA PHE A 144 -18.38 1.03 18.29
C PHE A 144 -18.07 -0.09 19.30
N ASP A 145 -16.80 -0.24 19.68
CA ASP A 145 -16.33 -1.26 20.63
C ASP A 145 -16.80 -2.69 20.25
N LEU A 146 -16.60 -3.05 18.96
CA LEU A 146 -17.11 -4.31 18.41
C LEU A 146 -16.34 -5.54 18.90
N GLY A 147 -15.21 -5.36 19.58
CA GLY A 147 -14.40 -6.45 20.14
C GLY A 147 -13.72 -7.35 19.10
N LEU A 148 -13.66 -6.93 17.83
CA LEU A 148 -13.08 -7.74 16.76
C LEU A 148 -11.56 -7.83 16.89
N SER A 149 -11.02 -9.04 16.78
CA SER A 149 -9.60 -9.30 16.68
C SER A 149 -9.04 -8.82 15.33
N LYS A 150 -7.74 -8.81 15.17
CA LYS A 150 -7.08 -8.50 13.90
C LYS A 150 -7.48 -9.52 12.82
N GLU A 151 -7.53 -10.77 13.18
CA GLU A 151 -7.91 -11.90 12.33
C GLU A 151 -9.39 -11.79 11.87
N ASP A 152 -10.27 -11.36 12.78
CA ASP A 152 -11.68 -11.09 12.45
C ASP A 152 -11.83 -9.96 11.44
N LEU A 153 -11.04 -8.89 11.58
CA LEU A 153 -11.02 -7.79 10.62
C LEU A 153 -10.46 -8.24 9.27
N MET A 154 -9.40 -9.05 9.26
CA MET A 154 -8.80 -9.59 8.02
C MET A 154 -9.79 -10.46 7.26
N THR A 155 -10.54 -11.34 7.95
CA THR A 155 -11.58 -12.20 7.36
C THR A 155 -12.66 -11.36 6.66
N ARG A 156 -13.08 -10.26 7.27
CA ARG A 156 -14.03 -9.30 6.66
C ARG A 156 -13.42 -8.54 5.51
N GLY A 157 -12.14 -8.19 5.65
CA GLY A 157 -11.37 -7.49 4.63
C GLY A 157 -11.32 -8.21 3.30
N VAL A 158 -11.25 -9.56 3.29
CA VAL A 158 -11.27 -10.37 2.05
C VAL A 158 -12.53 -10.09 1.20
N LYS A 159 -13.68 -9.85 1.82
CA LYS A 159 -14.95 -9.54 1.12
C LYS A 159 -14.89 -8.19 0.38
N LEU A 160 -13.99 -7.30 0.78
CA LEU A 160 -13.81 -5.97 0.18
C LEU A 160 -12.74 -5.95 -0.91
N GLY A 161 -11.70 -6.78 -0.77
CA GLY A 161 -10.63 -6.90 -1.74
C GLY A 161 -9.43 -7.69 -1.23
N ALA A 162 -8.68 -8.31 -2.15
CA ALA A 162 -7.56 -9.21 -1.83
C ALA A 162 -6.44 -8.54 -1.02
N ASP A 163 -6.17 -7.25 -1.24
CA ASP A 163 -5.12 -6.51 -0.52
C ASP A 163 -5.57 -6.01 0.87
N VAL A 164 -6.88 -5.98 1.19
CA VAL A 164 -7.39 -5.42 2.46
C VAL A 164 -6.87 -6.17 3.68
N PRO A 165 -6.81 -7.52 3.71
CA PRO A 165 -6.22 -8.26 4.83
C PRO A 165 -4.77 -7.88 5.09
N TYR A 166 -3.96 -7.73 4.03
CA TYR A 166 -2.58 -7.28 4.19
C TYR A 166 -2.50 -5.85 4.75
N CYS A 167 -3.36 -4.94 4.30
CA CYS A 167 -3.41 -3.57 4.82
C CYS A 167 -3.77 -3.51 6.32
N ILE A 168 -4.50 -4.50 6.83
CA ILE A 168 -4.76 -4.71 8.27
C ILE A 168 -3.51 -5.31 8.96
N MET A 169 -2.87 -6.31 8.33
CA MET A 169 -1.68 -6.98 8.86
C MET A 169 -0.50 -6.03 8.97
N ARG A 170 -0.18 -5.31 7.90
CA ARG A 170 0.98 -4.41 7.73
C ARG A 170 2.34 -5.10 7.88
N GLY A 171 3.41 -4.33 7.70
CA GLY A 171 4.79 -4.80 7.82
C GLY A 171 5.28 -5.54 6.59
N THR A 172 6.08 -6.59 6.78
CA THR A 172 6.59 -7.46 5.70
C THR A 172 5.81 -8.78 5.72
N ALA A 173 5.25 -9.19 4.58
CA ALA A 173 4.49 -10.43 4.49
C ALA A 173 4.67 -11.13 3.14
N LEU A 174 4.70 -12.47 3.17
CA LEU A 174 4.47 -13.31 2.02
C LEU A 174 2.95 -13.39 1.79
N ALA A 175 2.52 -13.15 0.56
CA ALA A 175 1.15 -13.30 0.13
C ALA A 175 1.07 -14.33 -1.01
N GLU A 176 0.19 -15.30 -0.86
CA GLU A 176 -0.04 -16.42 -1.78
C GLU A 176 -1.52 -16.55 -2.13
N GLY A 177 -1.89 -17.51 -2.98
CA GLY A 177 -3.25 -17.64 -3.50
C GLY A 177 -3.53 -16.56 -4.55
N ILE A 178 -4.60 -15.78 -4.36
CA ILE A 178 -4.85 -14.55 -5.13
C ILE A 178 -4.30 -13.29 -4.41
N GLY A 179 -3.49 -13.49 -3.36
CA GLY A 179 -2.92 -12.46 -2.48
C GLY A 179 -3.51 -12.41 -1.07
N GLU A 180 -4.47 -13.30 -0.77
CA GLU A 180 -5.22 -13.35 0.49
C GLU A 180 -4.58 -14.24 1.55
N LYS A 181 -3.73 -15.21 1.17
CA LYS A 181 -3.05 -16.10 2.10
C LYS A 181 -1.77 -15.44 2.60
N LEU A 182 -1.80 -14.90 3.80
CA LEU A 182 -0.75 -14.07 4.34
C LEU A 182 0.07 -14.79 5.40
N SER A 183 1.39 -14.76 5.25
CA SER A 183 2.36 -15.20 6.24
C SER A 183 3.26 -14.04 6.64
N ALA A 184 3.25 -13.66 7.92
CA ALA A 184 4.11 -12.58 8.41
C ALA A 184 5.59 -12.97 8.29
N LEU A 185 6.41 -12.07 7.79
CA LEU A 185 7.86 -12.20 7.71
C LEU A 185 8.55 -11.34 8.76
N PRO A 186 9.82 -11.60 9.06
CA PRO A 186 10.63 -10.71 9.88
C PRO A 186 10.64 -9.29 9.27
N PRO A 187 10.77 -8.25 10.12
CA PRO A 187 10.87 -6.87 9.64
C PRO A 187 12.02 -6.69 8.65
N MET A 188 11.72 -6.11 7.50
CA MET A 188 12.73 -5.69 6.52
C MET A 188 13.69 -4.66 7.13
N VAL A 189 14.91 -4.59 6.63
CA VAL A 189 15.86 -3.52 6.94
C VAL A 189 15.24 -2.15 6.64
N LYS A 190 15.42 -1.20 7.54
CA LYS A 190 14.94 0.18 7.32
C LYS A 190 15.81 0.85 6.27
N CYS A 191 15.19 1.40 5.26
CA CYS A 191 15.85 2.18 4.22
C CYS A 191 14.91 3.25 3.67
N PRO A 192 15.45 4.34 3.08
CA PRO A 192 14.67 5.30 2.31
C PRO A 192 14.05 4.65 1.07
N VAL A 193 12.86 5.13 0.70
CA VAL A 193 12.12 4.68 -0.48
C VAL A 193 11.69 5.90 -1.28
N LEU A 194 12.11 5.97 -2.53
CA LEU A 194 11.62 6.96 -3.49
C LEU A 194 10.45 6.36 -4.28
N ILE A 195 9.35 7.09 -4.34
CA ILE A 195 8.15 6.72 -5.09
C ILE A 195 7.98 7.70 -6.25
N ALA A 196 7.81 7.20 -7.47
CA ALA A 196 7.53 8.01 -8.64
C ALA A 196 6.36 7.41 -9.44
N LYS A 197 5.32 8.22 -9.68
CA LYS A 197 4.16 7.83 -10.49
C LYS A 197 4.05 8.73 -11.71
N PRO A 198 4.21 8.20 -12.94
CA PRO A 198 3.98 8.93 -14.18
C PRO A 198 2.49 9.28 -14.35
N GLN A 199 2.20 10.22 -15.26
CA GLN A 199 0.83 10.68 -15.53
C GLN A 199 0.06 9.70 -16.45
N ILE A 200 0.15 8.41 -16.15
CA ILE A 200 -0.58 7.36 -16.87
C ILE A 200 -1.41 6.52 -15.90
N GLY A 201 -2.39 5.80 -16.43
CA GLY A 201 -3.16 4.79 -15.73
C GLY A 201 -2.89 3.41 -16.34
N VAL A 202 -2.73 2.40 -15.50
CA VAL A 202 -2.57 1.00 -15.92
C VAL A 202 -3.71 0.18 -15.34
N SER A 203 -4.40 -0.57 -16.18
CA SER A 203 -5.45 -1.49 -15.76
C SER A 203 -4.82 -2.80 -15.27
N THR A 204 -5.01 -3.15 -14.01
CA THR A 204 -4.58 -4.45 -13.46
C THR A 204 -5.16 -5.61 -14.27
N LYS A 205 -6.44 -5.52 -14.66
CA LYS A 205 -7.09 -6.52 -15.50
C LYS A 205 -6.35 -6.71 -16.83
N PHE A 206 -6.04 -5.60 -17.53
CA PHE A 206 -5.29 -5.64 -18.78
C PHE A 206 -3.94 -6.33 -18.62
N VAL A 207 -3.20 -6.02 -17.55
CA VAL A 207 -1.87 -6.61 -17.31
C VAL A 207 -1.96 -8.12 -17.11
N TYR A 208 -2.89 -8.59 -16.27
CA TYR A 208 -3.07 -10.03 -16.04
C TYR A 208 -3.63 -10.78 -17.25
N GLU A 209 -4.50 -10.17 -18.06
CA GLU A 209 -5.04 -10.78 -19.29
C GLU A 209 -4.00 -10.92 -20.39
N ASN A 210 -2.98 -10.06 -20.43
CA ASN A 210 -1.91 -10.08 -21.41
C ASN A 210 -0.63 -10.75 -20.92
N LEU A 211 -0.59 -11.21 -19.67
CA LEU A 211 0.56 -11.92 -19.11
C LEU A 211 0.67 -13.30 -19.78
N LYS A 212 1.84 -13.56 -20.37
CA LYS A 212 2.21 -14.87 -20.90
C LYS A 212 3.12 -15.56 -19.90
N LEU A 213 2.73 -16.75 -19.51
CA LEU A 213 3.52 -17.62 -18.64
C LEU A 213 3.92 -18.84 -19.48
N ASP A 214 5.15 -18.86 -19.92
CA ASP A 214 5.74 -19.90 -20.76
C ASP A 214 7.09 -20.36 -20.18
N ALA A 215 7.76 -21.24 -20.88
CA ALA A 215 9.04 -21.82 -20.43
C ALA A 215 10.18 -20.78 -20.35
N ASP A 216 10.05 -19.66 -21.06
CA ASP A 216 11.04 -18.59 -21.10
C ASP A 216 10.75 -17.48 -20.07
N THR A 217 9.66 -17.61 -19.31
CA THR A 217 9.30 -16.63 -18.28
C THR A 217 10.31 -16.65 -17.15
N VAL A 218 10.95 -15.50 -16.90
CA VAL A 218 11.87 -15.33 -15.77
C VAL A 218 11.04 -15.03 -14.51
N HIS A 219 10.98 -16.01 -13.62
CA HIS A 219 10.30 -15.90 -12.33
C HIS A 219 11.20 -15.26 -11.28
N PRO A 220 10.73 -14.29 -10.48
CA PRO A 220 11.47 -13.75 -9.33
C PRO A 220 11.77 -14.82 -8.29
N ASP A 221 12.98 -14.80 -7.72
CA ASP A 221 13.37 -15.71 -6.64
C ASP A 221 12.79 -15.25 -5.28
N ILE A 222 11.53 -15.60 -5.05
CA ILE A 222 10.81 -15.24 -3.81
C ILE A 222 11.45 -15.90 -2.58
N ASP A 223 11.99 -17.11 -2.68
CA ASP A 223 12.63 -17.81 -1.56
C ASP A 223 13.97 -17.19 -1.19
N GLY A 224 14.79 -16.82 -2.18
CA GLY A 224 16.01 -16.05 -1.97
C GLY A 224 15.71 -14.67 -1.36
N LEU A 225 14.65 -14.00 -1.80
CA LEU A 225 14.21 -12.73 -1.23
C LEU A 225 13.81 -12.87 0.25
N ILE A 226 13.09 -13.93 0.62
CA ILE A 226 12.77 -14.25 2.03
C ILE A 226 14.04 -14.47 2.85
N GLY A 227 15.00 -15.20 2.31
CA GLY A 227 16.32 -15.43 2.92
C GLY A 227 17.05 -14.11 3.18
N ALA A 228 17.12 -13.24 2.18
CA ALA A 228 17.76 -11.92 2.27
C ALA A 228 17.08 -10.99 3.29
N ILE A 229 15.75 -11.02 3.38
CA ILE A 229 14.98 -10.27 4.40
C ILE A 229 15.34 -10.77 5.80
N ARG A 230 15.44 -12.09 6.01
CA ARG A 230 15.85 -12.70 7.29
C ARG A 230 17.28 -12.31 7.67
N ALA A 231 18.18 -12.25 6.68
CA ALA A 231 19.56 -11.82 6.85
C ALA A 231 19.69 -10.29 7.08
N LYS A 232 18.63 -9.51 6.83
CA LYS A 232 18.62 -8.04 6.91
C LYS A 232 19.70 -7.38 6.03
N ASN A 233 19.93 -7.94 4.86
CA ASN A 233 20.92 -7.44 3.92
C ASN A 233 20.22 -6.76 2.75
N LEU A 234 20.34 -5.44 2.66
CA LEU A 234 19.66 -4.63 1.63
C LEU A 234 20.13 -4.97 0.22
N GLU A 235 21.40 -5.21 0.01
CA GLU A 235 21.96 -5.55 -1.30
C GLU A 235 21.47 -6.91 -1.79
N GLN A 236 21.43 -7.91 -0.89
CA GLN A 236 20.86 -9.22 -1.22
C GLN A 236 19.35 -9.11 -1.50
N ILE A 237 18.60 -8.32 -0.70
CA ILE A 237 17.19 -8.05 -0.98
C ILE A 237 17.04 -7.49 -2.40
N ALA A 238 17.82 -6.45 -2.74
CA ALA A 238 17.82 -5.83 -4.06
C ALA A 238 18.11 -6.83 -5.19
N GLY A 239 19.06 -7.75 -4.99
CA GLY A 239 19.45 -8.77 -5.96
C GLY A 239 18.38 -9.84 -6.23
N HIS A 240 17.44 -10.04 -5.30
CA HIS A 240 16.32 -11.00 -5.46
C HIS A 240 14.98 -10.33 -5.79
N MET A 241 14.92 -8.98 -5.84
CA MET A 241 13.69 -8.27 -6.21
C MET A 241 13.35 -8.49 -7.67
N GLY A 242 12.06 -8.67 -7.96
CA GLY A 242 11.57 -8.82 -9.32
C GLY A 242 10.05 -8.79 -9.38
N ASN A 243 9.51 -8.38 -10.53
CA ASN A 243 8.07 -8.30 -10.75
C ASN A 243 7.73 -8.80 -12.17
N VAL A 244 7.17 -10.00 -12.27
CA VAL A 244 6.85 -10.60 -13.56
C VAL A 244 5.86 -9.77 -14.39
N LEU A 245 5.04 -8.94 -13.76
CA LEU A 245 4.07 -8.06 -14.45
C LEU A 245 4.77 -6.95 -15.26
N GLU A 246 6.04 -6.64 -14.96
CA GLU A 246 6.84 -5.70 -15.77
C GLU A 246 6.99 -6.17 -17.22
N THR A 247 6.97 -7.48 -17.48
CA THR A 247 7.04 -8.05 -18.84
C THR A 247 5.88 -7.61 -19.72
N VAL A 248 4.75 -7.28 -19.13
CA VAL A 248 3.58 -6.73 -19.86
C VAL A 248 3.57 -5.21 -19.79
N THR A 249 3.80 -4.65 -18.61
CA THR A 249 3.53 -3.22 -18.41
C THR A 249 4.60 -2.33 -19.05
N ILE A 250 5.89 -2.69 -18.94
CA ILE A 250 6.98 -1.87 -19.50
C ILE A 250 6.91 -1.73 -21.02
N PRO A 251 6.71 -2.81 -21.82
CA PRO A 251 6.59 -2.68 -23.27
C PRO A 251 5.42 -1.78 -23.72
N ASN A 252 4.33 -1.75 -22.94
CA ASN A 252 3.16 -0.91 -23.22
C ASN A 252 3.31 0.53 -22.71
N TYR A 253 4.16 0.75 -21.70
CA TYR A 253 4.37 2.03 -21.05
C TYR A 253 5.87 2.25 -20.76
N PRO A 254 6.70 2.58 -21.78
CA PRO A 254 8.17 2.67 -21.65
C PRO A 254 8.66 3.64 -20.58
N VAL A 255 7.90 4.68 -20.26
CA VAL A 255 8.22 5.66 -19.19
C VAL A 255 8.50 4.98 -17.84
N ILE A 256 7.97 3.77 -17.61
CA ILE A 256 8.25 3.00 -16.40
C ILE A 256 9.71 2.56 -16.36
N ALA A 257 10.25 2.10 -17.49
CA ALA A 257 11.68 1.77 -17.61
C ALA A 257 12.55 3.02 -17.43
N GLU A 258 12.19 4.14 -18.05
CA GLU A 258 12.92 5.41 -17.92
C GLU A 258 13.00 5.88 -16.46
N ILE A 259 11.89 5.77 -15.71
CA ILE A 259 11.88 6.11 -14.27
C ILE A 259 12.77 5.15 -13.47
N LYS A 260 12.75 3.83 -13.76
CA LYS A 260 13.62 2.85 -13.11
C LYS A 260 15.09 3.17 -13.35
N GLU A 261 15.47 3.41 -14.60
CA GLU A 261 16.83 3.77 -15.02
C GLU A 261 17.28 5.04 -14.32
N HIS A 262 16.47 6.09 -14.36
CA HIS A 262 16.76 7.34 -13.68
C HIS A 262 16.99 7.17 -12.16
N MET A 263 16.20 6.34 -11.48
CA MET A 263 16.43 6.04 -10.06
C MET A 263 17.76 5.30 -9.83
N MET A 264 18.12 4.37 -10.71
CA MET A 264 19.37 3.61 -10.63
C MET A 264 20.59 4.51 -10.88
N GLU A 265 20.55 5.39 -11.88
CA GLU A 265 21.60 6.38 -12.18
C GLU A 265 21.84 7.34 -11.00
N HIS A 266 20.80 7.60 -10.19
CA HIS A 266 20.87 8.46 -9.00
C HIS A 266 21.06 7.67 -7.70
N GLY A 267 21.60 6.45 -7.78
CA GLY A 267 22.11 5.70 -6.64
C GLY A 267 21.06 4.88 -5.88
N ALA A 268 19.93 4.54 -6.50
CA ALA A 268 19.07 3.51 -5.95
C ALA A 268 19.79 2.16 -5.93
N VAL A 269 19.67 1.39 -4.84
CA VAL A 269 20.18 0.02 -4.76
C VAL A 269 19.38 -0.91 -5.68
N HIS A 270 18.09 -0.63 -5.84
CA HIS A 270 17.20 -1.25 -6.82
C HIS A 270 15.99 -0.37 -7.09
N ALA A 271 15.45 -0.43 -8.32
CA ALA A 271 14.22 0.23 -8.70
C ALA A 271 13.27 -0.73 -9.42
N MET A 272 12.00 -0.74 -9.04
CA MET A 272 11.02 -1.69 -9.56
C MET A 272 9.61 -1.10 -9.57
N MET A 273 8.77 -1.61 -10.47
CA MET A 273 7.34 -1.30 -10.52
C MET A 273 6.57 -1.98 -9.37
N SER A 274 5.68 -1.27 -8.71
CA SER A 274 4.82 -1.80 -7.65
C SER A 274 3.52 -2.37 -8.21
N GLY A 275 3.23 -3.63 -7.92
CA GLY A 275 2.03 -4.32 -8.41
C GLY A 275 1.98 -4.34 -9.94
N SER A 276 0.82 -4.07 -10.53
CA SER A 276 0.64 -3.90 -11.98
C SER A 276 1.08 -2.51 -12.49
N GLY A 277 1.60 -1.66 -11.62
CA GLY A 277 2.02 -0.30 -11.93
C GLY A 277 0.89 0.74 -11.86
N PRO A 278 1.14 1.94 -12.39
CA PRO A 278 2.37 2.41 -13.04
C PRO A 278 3.44 2.96 -12.08
N THR A 279 3.23 2.90 -10.76
CA THR A 279 4.20 3.44 -9.80
C THR A 279 5.49 2.63 -9.83
N VAL A 280 6.61 3.33 -9.88
CA VAL A 280 7.95 2.81 -9.64
C VAL A 280 8.41 3.24 -8.25
N PHE A 281 9.11 2.34 -7.55
CA PHE A 281 9.78 2.68 -6.31
C PHE A 281 11.25 2.27 -6.36
N GLY A 282 12.10 3.08 -5.73
CA GLY A 282 13.53 2.81 -5.57
C GLY A 282 13.89 2.68 -4.10
N LEU A 283 14.76 1.74 -3.76
CA LEU A 283 15.34 1.56 -2.43
C LEU A 283 16.72 2.22 -2.38
N PHE A 284 17.06 2.89 -1.30
CA PHE A 284 18.33 3.59 -1.12
C PHE A 284 19.04 3.14 0.16
N ALA A 285 20.37 3.08 0.10
CA ALA A 285 21.16 2.69 1.27
C ALA A 285 21.24 3.79 2.33
N ASN A 286 21.17 5.07 1.92
CA ASN A 286 21.26 6.21 2.81
C ASN A 286 20.34 7.36 2.40
N GLY A 287 20.10 8.30 3.33
CA GLY A 287 19.18 9.41 3.16
C GLY A 287 19.67 10.47 2.16
N ASP A 288 20.95 10.79 2.15
CA ASP A 288 21.47 11.87 1.33
C ASP A 288 21.35 11.54 -0.17
N THR A 289 21.71 10.31 -0.55
CA THR A 289 21.52 9.81 -1.91
C THR A 289 20.05 9.78 -2.30
N ALA A 290 19.17 9.37 -1.38
CA ALA A 290 17.73 9.33 -1.63
C ALA A 290 17.12 10.74 -1.81
N VAL A 291 17.60 11.75 -1.09
CA VAL A 291 17.19 13.16 -1.26
C VAL A 291 17.66 13.69 -2.62
N ALA A 292 18.91 13.47 -2.99
CA ALA A 292 19.43 13.90 -4.30
C ALA A 292 18.63 13.23 -5.46
N ALA A 293 18.35 11.92 -5.36
CA ALA A 293 17.53 11.21 -6.33
C ALA A 293 16.09 11.73 -6.39
N TYR A 294 15.50 12.12 -5.25
CA TYR A 294 14.18 12.73 -5.19
C TYR A 294 14.14 14.08 -5.92
N GLU A 295 15.13 14.94 -5.73
CA GLU A 295 15.24 16.23 -6.41
C GLU A 295 15.41 16.03 -7.91
N ALA A 296 16.33 15.17 -8.33
CA ALA A 296 16.56 14.83 -9.73
C ALA A 296 15.29 14.25 -10.40
N MET A 297 14.56 13.38 -9.72
CA MET A 297 13.30 12.81 -10.24
C MET A 297 12.23 13.89 -10.43
N ARG A 298 12.14 14.87 -9.56
CA ARG A 298 11.20 15.99 -9.70
C ARG A 298 11.54 16.90 -10.88
N GLU A 299 12.83 17.07 -11.19
CA GLU A 299 13.31 17.90 -12.31
C GLU A 299 13.18 17.17 -13.65
N SER A 300 13.21 15.85 -13.68
CA SER A 300 13.17 15.03 -14.90
C SER A 300 11.86 15.11 -15.69
N ASN A 301 10.75 15.54 -15.07
CA ASN A 301 9.39 15.51 -15.61
C ASN A 301 8.86 14.11 -15.99
N LEU A 302 9.57 13.03 -15.66
CA LEU A 302 9.14 11.64 -15.92
C LEU A 302 7.94 11.23 -15.06
N ALA A 303 7.82 11.80 -13.86
CA ALA A 303 6.76 11.48 -12.93
C ALA A 303 6.04 12.74 -12.42
N LYS A 304 4.70 12.68 -12.40
CA LYS A 304 3.87 13.78 -11.87
C LYS A 304 3.81 13.80 -10.34
N GLN A 305 3.87 12.63 -9.74
CA GLN A 305 3.79 12.46 -8.29
C GLN A 305 5.07 11.77 -7.82
N VAL A 306 5.85 12.47 -7.01
CA VAL A 306 7.14 12.00 -6.46
C VAL A 306 7.10 12.16 -4.95
N TYR A 307 7.44 11.11 -4.21
CA TYR A 307 7.47 11.12 -2.75
C TYR A 307 8.72 10.43 -2.25
N LEU A 308 9.38 11.05 -1.27
CA LEU A 308 10.43 10.40 -0.50
C LEU A 308 9.84 9.92 0.83
N THR A 309 10.00 8.64 1.12
CA THR A 309 9.45 7.96 2.28
C THR A 309 10.43 6.91 2.81
N SER A 310 9.96 5.98 3.62
CA SER A 310 10.79 4.90 4.17
C SER A 310 9.98 3.63 4.43
N ILE A 311 10.69 2.51 4.63
CA ILE A 311 10.11 1.23 5.05
C ILE A 311 9.44 1.40 6.42
N TYR A 312 8.19 0.92 6.51
CA TYR A 312 7.43 0.80 7.76
C TYR A 312 7.49 -0.64 8.27
N ASN A 313 7.87 -0.81 9.51
CA ASN A 313 7.81 -2.09 10.22
C ASN A 313 6.85 -1.97 11.40
N ASN A 314 6.05 -3.00 11.66
CA ASN A 314 5.22 -3.06 12.85
C ASN A 314 6.09 -2.90 14.10
N ALA A 315 5.62 -2.15 15.10
CA ALA A 315 6.24 -2.15 16.43
C ALA A 315 6.17 -3.58 17.02
N ARG A 316 7.28 -4.02 17.58
CA ARG A 316 7.35 -5.30 18.31
C ARG A 316 6.66 -5.18 19.65
#